data_eaa5dade7deca9848d16465b5755773e
#
_entry.id   eaa5dade7deca9848d16465b5755773e
#
_cell.length_a   1.000
_cell.length_b   1.000
_cell.length_c   1.000
_cell.angle_alpha   90.00
_cell.angle_beta   90.00
_cell.angle_gamma   90.00
#
_symmetry.space_group_name_H-M   'P 1'
#
loop_
_entity.id
_entity.type
_entity.pdbx_description
1 polymer ?
#
loop_
_entity_poly.entity_id
_entity_poly.type
_entity_poly.pdbx_seq_one_letter_code
_entity_poly.pdbx_strand_id
1 'polypeptide(L)'
;MTKVKICGLRSLADVEKVNRYLPDYIGFVFADSRRFVTDEQALEMNRALDRRIQAVGVFVDEPLGHVAGLCDRGVINAVQLHGGESESYIRELKQNTGTTVIKAVRVQRAEQVSRMISQEADYMLFDTYKKGAPGGTGERFPLEIVKESFVRKPYFLAGGLDCGNVAEVIRQTECFAVDVSTGVETDGVKDEEKIRRFVECVRNVKRV
;
A
#
# COMPACT_ATOMS: atom_id res chain seq x y z
N MET A 1 -12.36 -11.44 4.38
CA MET A 1 -10.96 -11.60 4.85
C MET A 1 -10.22 -10.34 4.45
N THR A 2 -9.41 -9.76 5.36
CA THR A 2 -8.60 -8.56 5.07
C THR A 2 -7.50 -8.91 4.07
N LYS A 3 -7.28 -8.04 3.09
CA LYS A 3 -6.26 -8.20 2.05
C LYS A 3 -4.88 -7.78 2.56
N VAL A 4 -3.82 -8.30 1.94
CA VAL A 4 -2.43 -7.98 2.28
C VAL A 4 -1.75 -7.28 1.11
N LYS A 5 -1.11 -6.14 1.38
CA LYS A 5 -0.17 -5.47 0.47
C LYS A 5 1.23 -5.44 1.08
N ILE A 6 2.24 -5.81 0.29
CA ILE A 6 3.65 -5.70 0.66
C ILE A 6 4.30 -4.67 -0.26
N CYS A 7 4.67 -3.52 0.30
CA CYS A 7 5.12 -2.36 -0.46
C CYS A 7 6.64 -2.24 -0.50
N GLY A 8 7.17 -1.83 -1.67
CA GLY A 8 8.58 -1.48 -1.85
C GLY A 8 9.47 -2.67 -2.18
N LEU A 9 9.04 -3.55 -3.09
CA LEU A 9 9.89 -4.56 -3.71
C LEU A 9 10.90 -3.88 -4.64
N ARG A 10 12.15 -4.39 -4.69
CA ARG A 10 13.23 -3.79 -5.48
C ARG A 10 14.05 -4.79 -6.29
N SER A 11 13.79 -6.08 -6.14
CA SER A 11 14.59 -7.11 -6.78
C SER A 11 13.77 -8.35 -7.12
N LEU A 12 14.25 -9.16 -8.05
CA LEU A 12 13.68 -10.49 -8.34
C LEU A 12 13.67 -11.39 -7.11
N ALA A 13 14.69 -11.28 -6.23
CA ALA A 13 14.71 -12.01 -4.97
C ALA A 13 13.54 -11.63 -4.04
N ASP A 14 13.10 -10.35 -4.05
CA ASP A 14 11.90 -9.95 -3.31
C ASP A 14 10.64 -10.55 -3.93
N VAL A 15 10.57 -10.63 -5.27
CA VAL A 15 9.47 -11.26 -6.01
C VAL A 15 9.36 -12.75 -5.68
N GLU A 16 10.48 -13.48 -5.65
CA GLU A 16 10.50 -14.90 -5.27
C GLU A 16 9.91 -15.12 -3.87
N LYS A 17 10.26 -14.26 -2.91
CA LYS A 17 9.74 -14.34 -1.54
C LYS A 17 8.22 -14.14 -1.51
N VAL A 18 7.69 -13.09 -2.17
CA VAL A 18 6.24 -12.82 -2.15
C VAL A 18 5.45 -13.86 -2.92
N ASN A 19 6.00 -14.44 -4.00
CA ASN A 19 5.36 -15.51 -4.75
C ASN A 19 5.12 -16.78 -3.91
N ARG A 20 5.94 -17.03 -2.86
CA ARG A 20 5.74 -18.18 -1.96
C ARG A 20 4.53 -18.00 -1.04
N TYR A 21 4.23 -16.77 -0.63
CA TYR A 21 3.21 -16.48 0.39
C TYR A 21 1.97 -15.79 -0.18
N LEU A 22 2.02 -15.37 -1.45
CA LEU A 22 0.90 -14.87 -2.22
C LEU A 22 0.11 -13.75 -1.51
N PRO A 23 0.73 -12.62 -1.14
CA PRO A 23 -0.05 -11.46 -0.74
C PRO A 23 -0.99 -11.04 -1.87
N ASP A 24 -2.06 -10.31 -1.57
CA ASP A 24 -3.01 -9.88 -2.62
C ASP A 24 -2.41 -8.80 -3.52
N TYR A 25 -1.54 -7.95 -2.94
CA TYR A 25 -0.90 -6.83 -3.64
C TYR A 25 0.58 -6.74 -3.30
N ILE A 26 1.37 -6.23 -4.24
CA ILE A 26 2.73 -5.72 -4.00
C ILE A 26 2.84 -4.27 -4.46
N GLY A 27 3.85 -3.55 -3.99
CA GLY A 27 4.11 -2.17 -4.40
C GLY A 27 5.47 -1.98 -5.01
N PHE A 28 5.53 -1.36 -6.21
CA PHE A 28 6.72 -0.80 -6.84
C PHE A 28 6.72 0.71 -6.63
N VAL A 29 7.81 1.27 -6.12
CA VAL A 29 7.89 2.70 -5.78
C VAL A 29 8.63 3.46 -6.87
N PHE A 30 7.94 4.34 -7.58
CA PHE A 30 8.48 5.21 -8.62
C PHE A 30 8.81 6.63 -8.12
N ALA A 31 8.62 6.89 -6.83
CA ALA A 31 8.97 8.15 -6.19
C ALA A 31 10.39 8.11 -5.61
N ASP A 32 11.03 9.29 -5.50
CA ASP A 32 12.35 9.43 -4.88
C ASP A 32 12.33 8.90 -3.44
N SER A 33 12.94 7.75 -3.27
CA SER A 33 13.04 7.04 -2.00
C SER A 33 14.12 5.96 -2.07
N ARG A 34 14.50 5.45 -0.91
CA ARG A 34 15.39 4.27 -0.84
C ARG A 34 14.81 2.99 -1.50
N ARG A 35 13.53 3.02 -1.87
CA ARG A 35 12.82 1.90 -2.52
C ARG A 35 12.47 2.18 -3.98
N PHE A 36 13.08 3.21 -4.55
CA PHE A 36 12.89 3.55 -5.96
C PHE A 36 13.25 2.37 -6.88
N VAL A 37 12.44 2.18 -7.92
CA VAL A 37 12.70 1.25 -9.03
C VAL A 37 12.45 1.95 -10.36
N THR A 38 13.23 1.58 -11.39
CA THR A 38 12.97 2.08 -12.75
C THR A 38 11.82 1.31 -13.41
N ASP A 39 11.31 1.85 -14.51
CA ASP A 39 10.28 1.19 -15.34
C ASP A 39 10.70 -0.22 -15.77
N GLU A 40 11.97 -0.36 -16.19
CA GLU A 40 12.52 -1.63 -16.66
C GLU A 40 12.61 -2.65 -15.54
N GLN A 41 13.09 -2.23 -14.35
CA GLN A 41 13.14 -3.08 -13.16
C GLN A 41 11.74 -3.53 -12.74
N ALA A 42 10.77 -2.62 -12.73
CA ALA A 42 9.39 -2.95 -12.39
C ALA A 42 8.77 -3.92 -13.40
N LEU A 43 9.02 -3.72 -14.71
CA LEU A 43 8.55 -4.61 -15.77
C LEU A 43 9.14 -6.02 -15.63
N GLU A 44 10.43 -6.12 -15.37
CA GLU A 44 11.12 -7.40 -15.17
C GLU A 44 10.53 -8.14 -13.97
N MET A 45 10.40 -7.44 -12.83
CA MET A 45 9.81 -7.99 -11.61
C MET A 45 8.35 -8.41 -11.81
N ASN A 46 7.54 -7.61 -12.52
CA ASN A 46 6.13 -7.94 -12.78
C ASN A 46 6.00 -9.18 -13.67
N ARG A 47 6.90 -9.40 -14.62
CA ARG A 47 6.91 -10.61 -15.45
C ARG A 47 7.18 -11.89 -14.64
N ALA A 48 7.97 -11.78 -13.57
CA ALA A 48 8.27 -12.87 -12.65
C ALA A 48 7.24 -13.04 -11.53
N LEU A 49 6.33 -12.05 -11.36
CA LEU A 49 5.31 -12.06 -10.31
C LEU A 49 4.23 -13.09 -10.61
N ASP A 50 3.77 -13.81 -9.58
CA ASP A 50 2.61 -14.69 -9.69
C ASP A 50 1.35 -13.89 -10.06
N ARG A 51 0.62 -14.35 -11.09
CA ARG A 51 -0.53 -13.64 -11.66
C ARG A 51 -1.70 -13.42 -10.69
N ARG A 52 -1.70 -14.09 -9.54
CA ARG A 52 -2.68 -13.89 -8.46
C ARG A 52 -2.40 -12.64 -7.64
N ILE A 53 -1.18 -12.09 -7.74
CA ILE A 53 -0.74 -10.90 -7.01
C ILE A 53 -0.88 -9.68 -7.91
N GLN A 54 -1.51 -8.62 -7.40
CA GLN A 54 -1.66 -7.36 -8.13
C GLN A 54 -0.45 -6.44 -7.88
N ALA A 55 0.18 -5.97 -8.95
CA ALA A 55 1.26 -4.98 -8.87
C ALA A 55 0.71 -3.56 -8.79
N VAL A 56 1.03 -2.83 -7.73
CA VAL A 56 0.64 -1.44 -7.49
C VAL A 56 1.84 -0.53 -7.72
N GLY A 57 1.73 0.42 -8.66
CA GLY A 57 2.70 1.50 -8.80
C GLY A 57 2.44 2.60 -7.77
N VAL A 58 3.47 3.01 -7.04
CA VAL A 58 3.38 4.07 -6.01
C VAL A 58 4.08 5.33 -6.52
N PHE A 59 3.35 6.43 -6.61
CA PHE A 59 3.75 7.69 -7.20
C PHE A 59 3.58 8.86 -6.22
N VAL A 60 4.36 9.92 -6.42
CA VAL A 60 4.25 11.19 -5.71
C VAL A 60 4.37 12.30 -6.73
N ASP A 61 3.25 12.97 -7.03
CA ASP A 61 3.16 14.11 -7.95
C ASP A 61 3.77 13.84 -9.34
N GLU A 62 3.65 12.59 -9.81
CA GLU A 62 4.21 12.12 -11.09
C GLU A 62 3.36 12.60 -12.28
N PRO A 63 3.96 12.97 -13.42
CA PRO A 63 3.21 13.31 -14.64
C PRO A 63 2.27 12.19 -15.08
N LEU A 64 1.00 12.56 -15.39
CA LEU A 64 -0.06 11.61 -15.74
C LEU A 64 0.32 10.69 -16.91
N GLY A 65 0.99 11.24 -17.92
CA GLY A 65 1.41 10.46 -19.09
C GLY A 65 2.38 9.31 -18.76
N HIS A 66 3.28 9.49 -17.79
CA HIS A 66 4.18 8.44 -17.35
C HIS A 66 3.40 7.33 -16.61
N VAL A 67 2.52 7.73 -15.66
CA VAL A 67 1.69 6.77 -14.92
C VAL A 67 0.78 5.97 -15.86
N ALA A 68 0.11 6.63 -16.79
CA ALA A 68 -0.74 5.99 -17.79
C ALA A 68 0.07 5.02 -18.67
N GLY A 69 1.26 5.43 -19.12
CA GLY A 69 2.14 4.58 -19.92
C GLY A 69 2.59 3.29 -19.21
N LEU A 70 2.76 3.31 -17.88
CA LEU A 70 3.06 2.11 -17.09
C LEU A 70 1.84 1.17 -17.01
N CYS A 71 0.63 1.73 -16.88
CA CYS A 71 -0.61 0.95 -16.94
C CYS A 71 -0.78 0.28 -18.31
N ASP A 72 -0.66 1.03 -19.39
CA ASP A 72 -0.85 0.56 -20.77
C ASP A 72 0.14 -0.53 -21.17
N ARG A 73 1.37 -0.43 -20.69
CA ARG A 73 2.41 -1.46 -20.87
C ARG A 73 2.23 -2.68 -19.98
N GLY A 74 1.24 -2.68 -19.10
CA GLY A 74 0.99 -3.77 -18.14
C GLY A 74 2.10 -3.94 -17.09
N VAL A 75 2.86 -2.87 -16.79
CA VAL A 75 3.89 -2.89 -15.75
C VAL A 75 3.26 -2.93 -14.35
N ILE A 76 2.09 -2.30 -14.22
CA ILE A 76 1.30 -2.23 -12.99
C ILE A 76 -0.18 -2.50 -13.27
N ASN A 77 -0.91 -2.99 -12.26
CA ASN A 77 -2.34 -3.31 -12.33
C ASN A 77 -3.20 -2.28 -11.59
N ALA A 78 -2.60 -1.51 -10.69
CA ALA A 78 -3.26 -0.46 -9.92
C ALA A 78 -2.26 0.67 -9.63
N VAL A 79 -2.79 1.85 -9.33
CA VAL A 79 -2.01 3.06 -9.05
C VAL A 79 -2.28 3.53 -7.62
N GLN A 80 -1.22 3.78 -6.86
CA GLN A 80 -1.27 4.45 -5.57
C GLN A 80 -0.67 5.85 -5.69
N LEU A 81 -1.50 6.87 -5.49
CA LEU A 81 -1.13 8.27 -5.52
C LEU A 81 -0.87 8.76 -4.09
N HIS A 82 0.39 9.09 -3.78
CA HIS A 82 0.86 9.41 -2.42
C HIS A 82 1.34 10.86 -2.27
N GLY A 83 1.11 11.69 -3.28
CA GLY A 83 1.41 13.11 -3.33
C GLY A 83 0.17 13.99 -3.16
N GLY A 84 0.22 15.19 -3.78
CA GLY A 84 -0.85 16.19 -3.81
C GLY A 84 -1.80 16.08 -5.00
N GLU A 85 -1.84 14.93 -5.69
CA GLU A 85 -2.62 14.74 -6.91
C GLU A 85 -4.10 15.10 -6.69
N SER A 86 -4.64 15.91 -7.62
CA SER A 86 -6.01 16.44 -7.54
C SER A 86 -7.07 15.43 -7.97
N GLU A 87 -8.33 15.70 -7.65
CA GLU A 87 -9.47 14.91 -8.13
C GLU A 87 -9.55 14.90 -9.67
N SER A 88 -9.17 16.01 -10.34
CA SER A 88 -9.12 16.07 -11.81
C SER A 88 -8.05 15.15 -12.38
N TYR A 89 -6.88 15.09 -11.76
CA TYR A 89 -5.81 14.16 -12.12
C TYR A 89 -6.30 12.70 -12.01
N ILE A 90 -6.95 12.35 -10.89
CA ILE A 90 -7.45 10.99 -10.66
C ILE A 90 -8.50 10.62 -11.70
N ARG A 91 -9.44 11.52 -11.97
CA ARG A 91 -10.49 11.32 -12.97
C ARG A 91 -9.91 11.09 -14.36
N GLU A 92 -8.98 11.95 -14.80
CA GLU A 92 -8.33 11.85 -16.10
C GLU A 92 -7.52 10.55 -16.23
N LEU A 93 -6.75 10.16 -15.20
CA LEU A 93 -6.02 8.91 -15.18
C LEU A 93 -6.96 7.71 -15.36
N LYS A 94 -8.08 7.68 -14.63
CA LYS A 94 -9.07 6.59 -14.72
C LYS A 94 -9.75 6.56 -16.09
N GLN A 95 -10.07 7.70 -16.67
CA GLN A 95 -10.65 7.78 -18.03
C GLN A 95 -9.71 7.24 -19.10
N ASN A 96 -8.42 7.53 -18.96
CA ASN A 96 -7.42 7.11 -19.95
C ASN A 96 -7.03 5.64 -19.83
N THR A 97 -7.02 5.08 -18.62
CA THR A 97 -6.45 3.75 -18.39
C THR A 97 -7.44 2.69 -17.87
N GLY A 98 -8.57 3.11 -17.32
CA GLY A 98 -9.50 2.23 -16.61
C GLY A 98 -8.91 1.60 -15.34
N THR A 99 -7.72 2.03 -14.89
CA THR A 99 -7.00 1.41 -13.77
C THR A 99 -7.64 1.72 -12.42
N THR A 100 -7.45 0.83 -11.45
CA THR A 100 -7.82 1.04 -10.06
C THR A 100 -6.90 2.06 -9.41
N VAL A 101 -7.47 3.07 -8.75
CA VAL A 101 -6.72 4.13 -8.06
C VAL A 101 -6.93 4.09 -6.57
N ILE A 102 -5.80 4.07 -5.84
CA ILE A 102 -5.69 4.17 -4.38
C ILE A 102 -5.14 5.55 -4.05
N LYS A 103 -5.91 6.42 -3.39
CA LYS A 103 -5.41 7.71 -2.92
C LYS A 103 -4.89 7.58 -1.50
N ALA A 104 -3.59 7.79 -1.33
CA ALA A 104 -2.95 7.78 -0.03
C ALA A 104 -3.00 9.16 0.62
N VAL A 105 -3.29 9.18 1.91
CA VAL A 105 -3.30 10.38 2.73
C VAL A 105 -2.58 10.13 4.04
N ARG A 106 -1.78 11.10 4.48
CA ARG A 106 -1.13 11.07 5.79
C ARG A 106 -2.10 11.61 6.82
N VAL A 107 -2.47 10.77 7.77
CA VAL A 107 -3.44 11.13 8.79
C VAL A 107 -2.74 11.44 10.11
N GLN A 108 -2.98 12.63 10.62
CA GLN A 108 -2.47 13.09 11.91
C GLN A 108 -3.61 13.31 12.93
N ARG A 109 -4.83 13.60 12.46
CA ARG A 109 -6.02 13.86 13.28
C ARG A 109 -7.29 13.37 12.59
N ALA A 110 -8.25 12.89 13.37
CA ALA A 110 -9.52 12.32 12.85
C ALA A 110 -10.33 13.32 12.01
N GLU A 111 -10.37 14.59 12.42
CA GLU A 111 -11.14 15.63 11.73
C GLU A 111 -10.64 15.92 10.31
N GLN A 112 -9.40 15.53 10.02
CA GLN A 112 -8.81 15.72 8.69
C GLN A 112 -9.30 14.66 7.69
N VAL A 113 -9.61 13.45 8.15
CA VAL A 113 -9.91 12.30 7.29
C VAL A 113 -11.08 12.59 6.37
N SER A 114 -12.19 13.10 6.91
CA SER A 114 -13.40 13.37 6.11
C SER A 114 -13.18 14.37 4.97
N ARG A 115 -12.26 15.33 5.17
CA ARG A 115 -11.91 16.34 4.15
C ARG A 115 -10.90 15.84 3.12
N MET A 116 -10.19 14.75 3.43
CA MET A 116 -9.14 14.18 2.58
C MET A 116 -9.62 12.97 1.78
N ILE A 117 -10.89 12.56 1.95
CA ILE A 117 -11.46 11.44 1.20
C ILE A 117 -11.65 11.86 -0.26
N SER A 118 -10.89 11.24 -1.16
CA SER A 118 -11.08 11.40 -2.60
C SER A 118 -12.43 10.81 -3.02
N GLN A 119 -13.17 11.54 -3.84
CA GLN A 119 -14.42 11.06 -4.44
C GLN A 119 -14.13 10.20 -5.68
N GLU A 120 -13.09 10.49 -6.41
CA GLU A 120 -12.72 9.82 -7.65
C GLU A 120 -11.93 8.53 -7.46
N ALA A 121 -11.12 8.41 -6.39
CA ALA A 121 -10.35 7.21 -6.11
C ALA A 121 -11.25 6.02 -5.75
N ASP A 122 -10.84 4.80 -6.09
CA ASP A 122 -11.58 3.57 -5.74
C ASP A 122 -11.35 3.18 -4.29
N TYR A 123 -10.15 3.41 -3.81
CA TYR A 123 -9.73 3.12 -2.44
C TYR A 123 -9.01 4.31 -1.83
N MET A 124 -9.10 4.43 -0.50
CA MET A 124 -8.21 5.28 0.27
C MET A 124 -7.08 4.44 0.86
N LEU A 125 -5.92 5.05 1.12
CA LEU A 125 -4.89 4.50 1.98
C LEU A 125 -4.56 5.50 3.07
N PHE A 126 -4.75 5.10 4.33
CA PHE A 126 -4.42 5.91 5.49
C PHE A 126 -3.04 5.51 6.00
N ASP A 127 -2.07 6.41 5.84
CA ASP A 127 -0.71 6.27 6.36
C ASP A 127 -0.57 7.06 7.65
N THR A 128 -0.38 6.36 8.77
CA THR A 128 -0.26 6.96 10.10
C THR A 128 1.19 7.14 10.54
N TYR A 129 2.14 6.96 9.63
CA TYR A 129 3.56 7.12 9.94
C TYR A 129 3.89 8.54 10.41
N LYS A 130 4.41 8.67 11.64
CA LYS A 130 5.02 9.90 12.14
C LYS A 130 6.52 9.88 11.82
N LYS A 131 6.99 10.89 11.06
CA LYS A 131 8.43 11.07 10.79
C LYS A 131 9.18 11.28 12.12
N GLY A 132 10.11 10.39 12.45
CA GLY A 132 10.94 10.49 13.67
C GLY A 132 10.52 9.60 14.83
N ALA A 133 9.41 8.85 14.75
CA ALA A 133 9.13 7.78 15.71
C ALA A 133 9.96 6.55 15.32
N PRO A 134 10.89 6.05 16.17
CA PRO A 134 11.55 4.77 15.91
C PRO A 134 10.50 3.67 15.88
N GLY A 135 10.59 2.77 14.91
CA GLY A 135 9.76 1.58 14.89
C GLY A 135 9.98 0.81 16.21
N GLY A 136 8.89 0.51 16.93
CA GLY A 136 8.98 -0.22 18.20
C GLY A 136 8.80 0.62 19.46
N THR A 137 8.50 1.92 19.39
CA THR A 137 8.28 2.78 20.58
C THR A 137 6.96 2.53 21.31
N GLY A 138 6.15 1.55 20.91
CA GLY A 138 4.86 1.28 21.56
C GLY A 138 3.82 2.38 21.39
N GLU A 139 4.12 3.45 20.64
CA GLU A 139 3.09 4.40 20.22
C GLU A 139 2.11 3.67 19.30
N ARG A 140 0.95 3.39 19.84
CA ARG A 140 -0.14 2.70 19.15
C ARG A 140 -0.48 3.45 17.87
N PHE A 141 -0.67 2.70 16.81
CA PHE A 141 -1.36 3.17 15.62
C PHE A 141 -2.60 3.94 16.09
N PRO A 142 -2.81 5.21 15.75
CA PRO A 142 -3.95 5.97 16.22
C PRO A 142 -5.23 5.47 15.54
N LEU A 143 -5.67 4.28 15.94
CA LEU A 143 -6.86 3.59 15.43
C LEU A 143 -8.12 4.42 15.63
N GLU A 144 -8.15 5.22 16.70
CA GLU A 144 -9.23 6.15 16.99
C GLU A 144 -9.48 7.09 15.81
N ILE A 145 -8.41 7.53 15.14
CA ILE A 145 -8.51 8.43 13.98
C ILE A 145 -9.36 7.81 12.86
N VAL A 146 -9.19 6.54 12.58
CA VAL A 146 -9.94 5.86 11.51
C VAL A 146 -11.34 5.45 11.97
N LYS A 147 -11.49 5.03 13.23
CA LYS A 147 -12.79 4.65 13.82
C LYS A 147 -13.75 5.83 13.90
N GLU A 148 -13.25 7.01 14.29
CA GLU A 148 -14.07 8.22 14.44
C GLU A 148 -14.45 8.88 13.12
N SER A 149 -13.76 8.54 12.02
CA SER A 149 -13.92 9.25 10.74
C SER A 149 -15.06 8.78 9.85
N PHE A 150 -15.85 7.76 10.22
CA PHE A 150 -16.97 7.21 9.43
C PHE A 150 -16.67 7.04 7.94
N VAL A 151 -15.52 6.45 7.62
CA VAL A 151 -15.10 6.22 6.23
C VAL A 151 -15.99 5.15 5.59
N ARG A 152 -16.82 5.55 4.63
CA ARG A 152 -17.67 4.60 3.87
C ARG A 152 -16.94 3.96 2.69
N LYS A 153 -15.86 4.57 2.20
CA LYS A 153 -15.06 4.06 1.09
C LYS A 153 -14.12 2.96 1.59
N PRO A 154 -13.92 1.86 0.85
CA PRO A 154 -12.97 0.83 1.26
C PRO A 154 -11.55 1.41 1.34
N TYR A 155 -10.78 0.98 2.33
CA TYR A 155 -9.48 1.58 2.60
C TYR A 155 -8.41 0.59 3.02
N PHE A 156 -7.18 0.95 2.70
CA PHE A 156 -5.96 0.34 3.18
C PHE A 156 -5.47 1.05 4.43
N LEU A 157 -4.90 0.30 5.37
CA LEU A 157 -4.18 0.84 6.51
C LEU A 157 -2.68 0.61 6.36
N ALA A 158 -1.91 1.67 6.50
CA ALA A 158 -0.46 1.68 6.44
C ALA A 158 0.15 2.44 7.62
N GLY A 159 1.46 2.32 7.80
CA GLY A 159 2.21 3.02 8.85
C GLY A 159 2.52 2.15 10.07
N GLY A 160 3.77 1.72 10.20
CA GLY A 160 4.27 0.99 11.36
C GLY A 160 3.66 -0.40 11.62
N LEU A 161 3.03 -1.02 10.61
CA LEU A 161 2.49 -2.37 10.74
C LEU A 161 3.59 -3.42 10.73
N ASP A 162 3.41 -4.45 11.58
CA ASP A 162 4.23 -5.66 11.64
C ASP A 162 3.40 -6.84 12.15
N CYS A 163 4.00 -8.03 12.27
CA CYS A 163 3.28 -9.21 12.76
C CYS A 163 2.88 -9.13 14.23
N GLY A 164 3.44 -8.21 15.03
CA GLY A 164 3.11 -8.02 16.43
C GLY A 164 1.85 -7.19 16.66
N ASN A 165 1.49 -6.32 15.68
CA ASN A 165 0.38 -5.38 15.85
C ASN A 165 -0.76 -5.56 14.83
N VAL A 166 -0.50 -6.15 13.67
CA VAL A 166 -1.47 -6.20 12.56
C VAL A 166 -2.78 -6.91 12.91
N ALA A 167 -2.74 -7.97 13.72
CA ALA A 167 -3.93 -8.71 14.11
C ALA A 167 -4.87 -7.86 14.98
N GLU A 168 -4.33 -7.05 15.88
CA GLU A 168 -5.11 -6.13 16.71
C GLU A 168 -5.73 -5.03 15.84
N VAL A 169 -4.93 -4.45 14.94
CA VAL A 169 -5.40 -3.43 13.99
C VAL A 169 -6.60 -3.93 13.17
N ILE A 170 -6.53 -5.14 12.63
CA ILE A 170 -7.62 -5.73 11.84
C ILE A 170 -8.87 -5.98 12.67
N ARG A 171 -8.74 -6.44 13.93
CA ARG A 171 -9.91 -6.65 14.81
C ARG A 171 -10.62 -5.36 15.18
N GLN A 172 -9.87 -4.27 15.24
CA GLN A 172 -10.38 -2.97 15.67
C GLN A 172 -10.87 -2.10 14.52
N THR A 173 -10.68 -2.53 13.26
CA THR A 173 -11.03 -1.75 12.07
C THR A 173 -11.74 -2.61 11.02
N GLU A 174 -12.47 -1.96 10.14
CA GLU A 174 -13.09 -2.61 8.98
C GLU A 174 -12.26 -2.41 7.71
N CYS A 175 -10.93 -2.30 7.85
CA CYS A 175 -10.06 -2.05 6.70
C CYS A 175 -10.21 -3.14 5.63
N PHE A 176 -10.21 -2.71 4.36
CA PHE A 176 -10.20 -3.61 3.21
C PHE A 176 -8.86 -4.37 3.14
N ALA A 177 -7.76 -3.66 3.35
CA ALA A 177 -6.41 -4.22 3.30
C ALA A 177 -5.50 -3.58 4.33
N VAL A 178 -4.41 -4.28 4.65
CA VAL A 178 -3.26 -3.76 5.39
C VAL A 178 -2.05 -3.66 4.47
N ASP A 179 -1.30 -2.56 4.56
CA ASP A 179 -0.12 -2.28 3.75
C ASP A 179 1.12 -2.20 4.62
N VAL A 180 2.08 -3.07 4.37
CA VAL A 180 3.33 -3.17 5.13
C VAL A 180 4.54 -2.94 4.24
N SER A 181 5.53 -2.21 4.76
CA SER A 181 6.81 -2.04 4.09
C SER A 181 7.98 -2.41 5.01
N THR A 182 8.36 -1.53 5.95
CA THR A 182 9.48 -1.76 6.90
C THR A 182 9.26 -2.92 7.86
N GLY A 183 8.01 -3.19 8.27
CA GLY A 183 7.71 -4.27 9.21
C GLY A 183 8.03 -5.68 8.70
N VAL A 184 8.29 -5.83 7.40
CA VAL A 184 8.73 -7.08 6.78
C VAL A 184 10.13 -6.94 6.16
N GLU A 185 10.96 -6.04 6.68
CA GLU A 185 12.35 -5.84 6.27
C GLU A 185 13.32 -6.18 7.41
N THR A 186 14.51 -6.68 7.04
CA THR A 186 15.71 -6.74 7.88
C THR A 186 16.80 -5.98 7.13
N ASP A 187 17.42 -4.99 7.79
CA ASP A 187 18.46 -4.12 7.23
C ASP A 187 18.05 -3.47 5.88
N GLY A 188 16.75 -3.12 5.76
CA GLY A 188 16.21 -2.46 4.58
C GLY A 188 15.95 -3.38 3.38
N VAL A 189 16.06 -4.69 3.54
CA VAL A 189 15.77 -5.73 2.54
C VAL A 189 14.55 -6.53 2.97
N LYS A 190 13.71 -6.94 2.03
CA LYS A 190 12.55 -7.80 2.32
C LYS A 190 13.01 -9.11 2.93
N ASP A 191 12.47 -9.43 4.10
CA ASP A 191 12.81 -10.63 4.89
C ASP A 191 11.70 -11.67 4.69
N GLU A 192 12.08 -12.84 4.21
CA GLU A 192 11.15 -13.91 3.86
C GLU A 192 10.33 -14.39 5.05
N GLU A 193 10.97 -14.59 6.21
CA GLU A 193 10.31 -15.08 7.41
C GLU A 193 9.32 -14.03 7.97
N LYS A 194 9.68 -12.74 7.92
CA LYS A 194 8.77 -11.66 8.30
C LYS A 194 7.57 -11.56 7.35
N ILE A 195 7.79 -11.72 6.03
CA ILE A 195 6.70 -11.78 5.04
C ILE A 195 5.75 -12.92 5.37
N ARG A 196 6.29 -14.14 5.54
CA ARG A 196 5.51 -15.32 5.89
C ARG A 196 4.64 -15.07 7.12
N ARG A 197 5.27 -14.66 8.21
CA ARG A 197 4.58 -14.40 9.50
C ARG A 197 3.52 -13.32 9.37
N PHE A 198 3.81 -12.24 8.65
CA PHE A 198 2.85 -11.16 8.46
C PHE A 198 1.60 -11.63 7.69
N VAL A 199 1.79 -12.34 6.58
CA VAL A 199 0.69 -12.90 5.77
C VAL A 199 -0.14 -13.89 6.58
N GLU A 200 0.51 -14.78 7.33
CA GLU A 200 -0.17 -15.74 8.22
C GLU A 200 -0.93 -15.03 9.35
N CYS A 201 -0.34 -14.01 9.99
CA CYS A 201 -1.01 -13.22 11.02
C CYS A 201 -2.31 -12.61 10.48
N VAL A 202 -2.27 -12.01 9.29
CA VAL A 202 -3.47 -11.40 8.69
C VAL A 202 -4.54 -12.43 8.34
N ARG A 203 -4.14 -13.56 7.76
CA ARG A 203 -5.08 -14.62 7.31
C ARG A 203 -5.75 -15.35 8.47
N ASN A 204 -5.08 -15.44 9.61
CA ASN A 204 -5.60 -16.11 10.80
C ASN A 204 -6.52 -15.23 11.66
N VAL A 205 -6.67 -13.94 11.34
CA VAL A 205 -7.60 -13.08 12.07
C VAL A 205 -9.03 -13.45 11.74
N LYS A 206 -9.76 -13.98 12.73
CA LYS A 206 -11.21 -14.13 12.64
C LYS A 206 -11.85 -12.78 12.95
N ARG A 207 -12.63 -12.23 12.02
CA ARG A 207 -13.55 -11.12 12.33
C ARG A 207 -14.70 -11.70 13.16
N VAL A 208 -14.93 -11.11 14.31
CA VAL A 208 -16.06 -11.45 15.19
C VAL A 208 -17.32 -10.81 14.64
#